data_9eb4b37aeb7c05158c4bf91009e3a7b4
#
_entry.id   9eb4b37aeb7c05158c4bf91009e3a7b4
#
_cell.length_a   1.000
_cell.length_b   1.000
_cell.length_c   1.000
_cell.angle_alpha   90.00
_cell.angle_beta   90.00
_cell.angle_gamma   90.00
#
_symmetry.space_group_name_H-M   'P 1'
#
loop_
_entity.id
_entity.type
_entity.pdbx_description
1 polymer ?
#
loop_
_entity_poly.entity_id
_entity_poly.type
_entity_poly.pdbx_seq_one_letter_code
_entity_poly.pdbx_strand_id
1 'polypeptide(L)'
;RHTLSDTISKTRGIGAARRWIKKEFEKISNNCGDCLDVFYEKSYVTSETYNEPSPRERIIFPTWIYNVVAVQRGTKFPNRYIIMSGDIDSRISDPTNYLDDSPGANDNASGMAGTIEAARVLSQYKFDNSIIYVGLSGEEQGLLGGKSLAKYGKQKGWDMIGILNNDMIGNIEGVDGVIDNRSFRIFSEPFFFNSKYSNKLNMRTGGGENDGDSRQLARYVHKIVKKYMPELNPIMIYRLDRFGRGGHHRPFNDEGIAGIRIMEAHENYNRQHNDIRTENGVEYGDVISGVNFNYAAKLTAVNAISLAMIASSPKPPKNIKIGGIVEPSVKFKWDRPDDSSIVGYKIYWRETTSSTWDNSRTIDDTNSFTLNGIVIDNFIFGISSVNSKGFESIVAFPQGTFRD
;
A
#
# COMPACT_ATOMS: atom_id res chain seq x y z
N ARG A 1 10.96 16.55 12.05
CA ARG A 1 9.97 16.33 13.16
C ARG A 1 10.00 14.90 13.66
N HIS A 2 10.99 14.61 14.45
CA HIS A 2 11.18 13.31 15.09
C HIS A 2 9.95 12.91 15.94
N THR A 3 9.65 11.61 16.04
CA THR A 3 8.53 11.08 16.85
C THR A 3 8.54 11.52 18.31
N LEU A 4 9.72 11.68 18.92
CA LEU A 4 9.89 12.15 20.30
C LEU A 4 9.98 13.69 20.44
N SER A 5 9.87 14.45 19.33
CA SER A 5 9.98 15.90 19.37
C SER A 5 8.78 16.56 20.04
N ASP A 6 8.85 17.88 20.23
CA ASP A 6 7.87 18.70 20.95
C ASP A 6 6.41 18.37 20.54
N THR A 7 5.59 18.06 21.53
CA THR A 7 4.15 17.76 21.38
C THR A 7 3.25 18.95 21.73
N ILE A 8 3.78 20.03 22.32
CA ILE A 8 3.03 21.15 22.89
C ILE A 8 3.03 22.34 21.93
N SER A 9 4.16 22.66 21.32
CA SER A 9 4.30 23.80 20.40
C SER A 9 3.22 23.80 19.32
N LYS A 10 2.70 24.99 19.00
CA LYS A 10 1.70 25.17 17.94
C LYS A 10 2.30 25.06 16.53
N THR A 11 3.59 25.27 16.36
CA THR A 11 4.27 25.43 15.06
C THR A 11 5.43 24.47 14.82
N ARG A 12 5.94 23.79 15.85
CA ARG A 12 7.12 22.91 15.78
C ARG A 12 6.81 21.51 16.32
N GLY A 13 7.66 20.55 15.96
CA GLY A 13 7.63 19.19 16.47
C GLY A 13 6.50 18.34 15.93
N ILE A 14 6.44 17.10 16.43
CA ILE A 14 5.47 16.09 16.00
C ILE A 14 4.03 16.49 16.39
N GLY A 15 3.87 17.20 17.52
CA GLY A 15 2.55 17.65 17.97
C GLY A 15 1.92 18.66 17.01
N ALA A 16 2.69 19.63 16.51
CA ALA A 16 2.21 20.58 15.51
C ALA A 16 1.86 19.88 14.19
N ALA A 17 2.72 18.96 13.72
CA ALA A 17 2.51 18.23 12.47
C ALA A 17 1.18 17.44 12.50
N ARG A 18 0.97 16.60 13.54
CA ARG A 18 -0.27 15.81 13.63
C ARG A 18 -1.54 16.64 13.77
N ARG A 19 -1.48 17.79 14.48
CA ARG A 19 -2.63 18.72 14.57
C ARG A 19 -2.92 19.40 13.25
N TRP A 20 -1.88 19.77 12.50
CA TRP A 20 -2.05 20.37 11.17
C TRP A 20 -2.68 19.38 10.20
N ILE A 21 -2.18 18.14 10.13
CA ILE A 21 -2.71 17.09 9.27
C ILE A 21 -4.19 16.82 9.61
N LYS A 22 -4.52 16.69 10.91
CA LYS A 22 -5.89 16.51 11.35
C LYS A 22 -6.79 17.65 10.89
N LYS A 23 -6.33 18.88 11.03
CA LYS A 23 -7.07 20.08 10.59
C LYS A 23 -7.27 20.10 9.07
N GLU A 24 -6.30 19.67 8.27
CA GLU A 24 -6.47 19.59 6.82
C GLU A 24 -7.53 18.52 6.44
N PHE A 25 -7.53 17.36 7.09
CA PHE A 25 -8.60 16.37 6.88
C PHE A 25 -9.98 16.88 7.34
N GLU A 26 -10.05 17.56 8.47
CA GLU A 26 -11.31 18.20 8.94
C GLU A 26 -11.81 19.27 7.96
N LYS A 27 -10.92 20.08 7.41
CA LYS A 27 -11.25 21.06 6.37
C LYS A 27 -11.77 20.40 5.09
N ILE A 28 -11.17 19.29 4.67
CA ILE A 28 -11.66 18.49 3.54
C ILE A 28 -13.06 17.95 3.85
N SER A 29 -13.26 17.40 5.06
CA SER A 29 -14.54 16.87 5.51
C SER A 29 -15.63 17.94 5.46
N ASN A 30 -15.37 19.12 6.02
CA ASN A 30 -16.31 20.24 5.98
C ASN A 30 -16.69 20.64 4.55
N ASN A 31 -15.72 20.64 3.62
CA ASN A 31 -15.93 21.00 2.23
C ASN A 31 -16.77 19.99 1.43
N CYS A 32 -16.87 18.76 1.89
CA CYS A 32 -17.68 17.70 1.26
C CYS A 32 -18.95 17.33 2.06
N GLY A 33 -19.35 18.15 3.04
CA GLY A 33 -20.53 17.91 3.86
C GLY A 33 -20.35 16.82 4.90
N ASP A 34 -19.25 16.90 5.67
CA ASP A 34 -18.84 15.99 6.74
C ASP A 34 -18.64 14.55 6.28
N CYS A 35 -18.08 14.39 5.08
CA CYS A 35 -17.94 13.09 4.43
C CYS A 35 -16.77 12.24 4.96
N LEU A 36 -15.92 12.78 5.83
CA LEU A 36 -14.79 12.04 6.44
C LEU A 36 -14.97 11.96 7.96
N ASP A 37 -14.85 10.76 8.50
CA ASP A 37 -14.69 10.54 9.95
C ASP A 37 -13.21 10.76 10.31
N VAL A 38 -12.89 11.87 11.01
CA VAL A 38 -11.50 12.24 11.33
C VAL A 38 -11.20 12.06 12.81
N PHE A 39 -10.23 11.21 13.16
CA PHE A 39 -9.87 10.93 14.54
C PHE A 39 -8.39 10.61 14.72
N TYR A 40 -7.94 10.57 15.98
CA TYR A 40 -6.64 10.02 16.36
C TYR A 40 -6.78 8.55 16.78
N GLU A 41 -6.04 7.66 16.12
CA GLU A 41 -5.72 6.34 16.69
C GLU A 41 -4.44 6.49 17.51
N LYS A 42 -4.40 5.89 18.72
CA LYS A 42 -3.35 6.15 19.71
C LYS A 42 -2.83 4.86 20.30
N SER A 43 -1.51 4.78 20.46
CA SER A 43 -0.86 3.71 21.19
C SER A 43 0.23 4.25 22.12
N TYR A 44 0.40 3.65 23.28
CA TYR A 44 1.46 3.99 24.23
C TYR A 44 2.61 3.02 24.07
N VAL A 45 3.82 3.54 23.87
CA VAL A 45 5.03 2.77 23.59
C VAL A 45 6.05 3.02 24.71
N THR A 46 6.57 1.93 25.27
CA THR A 46 7.66 1.91 26.27
C THR A 46 8.80 1.07 25.74
N SER A 47 9.98 1.11 26.38
CA SER A 47 11.09 0.21 26.06
C SER A 47 10.70 -1.28 26.16
N GLU A 48 9.78 -1.63 27.06
CA GLU A 48 9.29 -3.00 27.24
C GLU A 48 8.33 -3.45 26.12
N THR A 49 7.53 -2.51 25.58
CA THR A 49 6.60 -2.79 24.47
C THR A 49 7.26 -2.66 23.10
N TYR A 50 8.44 -2.10 23.05
CA TYR A 50 9.26 -1.94 21.85
C TYR A 50 10.10 -3.20 21.60
N ASN A 51 9.43 -4.32 21.35
CA ASN A 51 10.05 -5.62 21.05
C ASN A 51 10.48 -5.70 19.55
N GLU A 52 11.40 -4.85 19.15
CA GLU A 52 12.13 -5.07 17.88
C GLU A 52 13.48 -5.72 18.21
N PRO A 53 13.91 -6.72 17.43
CA PRO A 53 15.28 -7.23 17.48
C PRO A 53 16.23 -6.26 16.78
N SER A 54 16.14 -4.98 17.12
CA SER A 54 17.07 -3.97 16.63
C SER A 54 18.14 -3.74 17.69
N PRO A 55 19.44 -3.78 17.34
CA PRO A 55 20.51 -3.50 18.31
C PRO A 55 20.53 -2.01 18.75
N ARG A 56 19.57 -1.19 18.31
CA ARG A 56 19.53 0.24 18.60
C ARG A 56 18.15 0.62 19.11
N GLU A 57 18.06 0.97 20.39
CA GLU A 57 16.89 1.60 20.96
C GLU A 57 16.69 2.98 20.33
N ARG A 58 15.55 3.20 19.66
CA ARG A 58 15.20 4.49 19.01
C ARG A 58 14.11 5.25 19.79
N ILE A 59 13.43 4.56 20.71
CA ILE A 59 12.50 5.17 21.68
C ILE A 59 13.20 5.20 23.02
N ILE A 60 13.79 6.34 23.38
CA ILE A 60 14.63 6.54 24.56
C ILE A 60 13.85 6.95 25.82
N PHE A 61 12.54 7.20 25.69
CA PHE A 61 11.61 7.39 26.81
C PHE A 61 10.18 7.05 26.38
N PRO A 62 9.30 6.65 27.33
CA PRO A 62 7.92 6.30 27.04
C PRO A 62 7.17 7.43 26.35
N THR A 63 6.44 7.10 25.29
CA THR A 63 5.73 8.11 24.48
C THR A 63 4.40 7.61 23.93
N TRP A 64 3.52 8.55 23.60
CA TRP A 64 2.29 8.29 22.86
C TRP A 64 2.52 8.46 21.37
N ILE A 65 2.22 7.43 20.61
CA ILE A 65 2.14 7.46 19.14
C ILE A 65 0.72 7.84 18.76
N TYR A 66 0.57 8.78 17.83
CA TYR A 66 -0.71 9.24 17.32
C TYR A 66 -0.74 9.14 15.81
N ASN A 67 -1.56 8.26 15.28
CA ASN A 67 -1.92 8.24 13.87
C ASN A 67 -3.09 9.21 13.64
N VAL A 68 -3.08 9.89 12.50
CA VAL A 68 -4.20 10.76 12.10
C VAL A 68 -4.99 10.05 11.02
N VAL A 69 -6.19 9.61 11.33
CA VAL A 69 -7.04 8.78 10.47
C VAL A 69 -8.21 9.58 9.95
N ALA A 70 -8.45 9.50 8.64
CA ALA A 70 -9.63 10.04 7.98
C ALA A 70 -10.31 8.94 7.16
N VAL A 71 -11.56 8.63 7.45
CA VAL A 71 -12.32 7.55 6.85
C VAL A 71 -13.42 8.09 5.96
N GLN A 72 -13.34 7.82 4.67
CA GLN A 72 -14.44 8.03 3.72
C GLN A 72 -15.25 6.74 3.63
N ARG A 73 -16.50 6.77 4.13
CA ARG A 73 -17.35 5.58 4.19
C ARG A 73 -17.87 5.16 2.82
N GLY A 74 -17.73 3.88 2.53
CA GLY A 74 -18.33 3.26 1.35
C GLY A 74 -19.86 3.14 1.49
N THR A 75 -20.55 3.26 0.38
CA THR A 75 -22.01 3.23 0.34
C THR A 75 -22.60 1.81 0.39
N LYS A 76 -21.83 0.81 -0.05
CA LYS A 76 -22.30 -0.58 -0.15
C LYS A 76 -21.61 -1.48 0.89
N PHE A 77 -20.32 -1.32 1.05
CA PHE A 77 -19.50 -2.09 1.98
C PHE A 77 -18.72 -1.17 2.92
N PRO A 78 -19.41 -0.49 3.88
CA PRO A 78 -18.79 0.52 4.75
C PRO A 78 -17.73 -0.05 5.70
N ASN A 79 -17.68 -1.36 5.91
CA ASN A 79 -16.68 -2.03 6.72
C ASN A 79 -15.53 -2.67 5.90
N ARG A 80 -15.49 -2.43 4.58
CA ARG A 80 -14.43 -2.94 3.71
C ARG A 80 -13.56 -1.78 3.23
N TYR A 81 -12.25 -1.83 3.52
CA TYR A 81 -11.36 -0.67 3.44
C TYR A 81 -10.16 -0.90 2.54
N ILE A 82 -9.86 0.10 1.70
CA ILE A 82 -8.53 0.27 1.11
C ILE A 82 -7.86 1.47 1.79
N ILE A 83 -6.57 1.37 2.10
CA ILE A 83 -5.84 2.34 2.91
C ILE A 83 -4.76 3.00 2.06
N MET A 84 -4.59 4.32 2.18
CA MET A 84 -3.42 5.06 1.71
C MET A 84 -2.74 5.72 2.90
N SER A 85 -1.43 5.61 2.99
CA SER A 85 -0.66 6.21 4.08
C SER A 85 0.55 7.01 3.60
N GLY A 86 0.89 8.01 4.40
CA GLY A 86 2.18 8.67 4.46
C GLY A 86 2.62 8.79 5.91
N ASP A 87 3.89 9.11 6.16
CA ASP A 87 4.42 9.15 7.52
C ASP A 87 4.49 10.57 8.04
N ILE A 88 4.20 10.76 9.34
CA ILE A 88 4.18 12.08 9.98
C ILE A 88 5.58 12.47 10.47
N ASP A 89 6.33 11.50 10.96
CA ASP A 89 7.66 11.70 11.51
C ASP A 89 8.75 11.68 10.44
N SER A 90 9.94 12.05 10.84
CA SER A 90 11.17 12.09 10.05
C SER A 90 12.36 12.05 11.01
N ARG A 91 13.56 11.83 10.51
CA ARG A 91 14.80 11.84 11.29
C ARG A 91 15.96 12.49 10.55
N ILE A 92 17.01 12.78 11.28
CA ILE A 92 18.34 13.16 10.79
C ILE A 92 19.32 11.99 10.97
N SER A 93 20.63 12.24 10.88
CA SER A 93 21.67 11.20 10.94
C SER A 93 21.60 10.38 12.22
N ASP A 94 21.45 11.02 13.38
CA ASP A 94 21.20 10.34 14.65
C ASP A 94 19.70 10.02 14.80
N PRO A 95 19.30 8.73 14.77
CA PRO A 95 17.90 8.33 14.87
C PRO A 95 17.28 8.56 16.25
N THR A 96 18.04 9.00 17.25
CA THR A 96 17.58 9.35 18.61
C THR A 96 17.52 10.85 18.83
N ASN A 97 18.05 11.65 17.92
CA ASN A 97 18.05 13.10 18.04
C ASN A 97 16.68 13.69 17.71
N TYR A 98 15.93 14.03 18.74
CA TYR A 98 14.61 14.64 18.67
C TYR A 98 14.59 16.14 18.89
N LEU A 99 15.75 16.77 19.11
CA LEU A 99 15.91 18.20 19.45
C LEU A 99 16.15 19.05 18.21
N ASP A 100 16.98 18.54 17.30
CA ASP A 100 17.37 19.29 16.11
C ASP A 100 16.30 19.27 15.01
N ASP A 101 16.43 20.19 14.05
CA ASP A 101 15.49 20.30 12.94
C ASP A 101 15.64 19.10 11.99
N SER A 102 14.54 18.37 11.84
CA SER A 102 14.38 17.24 10.91
C SER A 102 13.23 17.57 9.95
N PRO A 103 13.47 18.26 8.84
CA PRO A 103 12.38 18.71 7.95
C PRO A 103 11.60 17.56 7.35
N GLY A 104 12.29 16.52 6.84
CA GLY A 104 11.68 15.37 6.20
C GLY A 104 10.77 15.78 5.04
N ALA A 105 11.29 16.59 4.10
CA ALA A 105 10.50 17.15 3.02
C ALA A 105 10.08 16.07 2.01
N ASN A 106 10.99 15.13 1.69
CA ASN A 106 10.70 13.96 0.89
C ASN A 106 10.41 12.73 1.76
N ASP A 107 11.17 12.53 2.83
CA ASP A 107 11.03 11.46 3.82
C ASP A 107 10.42 11.99 5.15
N ASN A 108 9.06 12.05 5.36
CA ASN A 108 8.08 11.62 4.38
C ASN A 108 6.92 12.64 4.24
N ALA A 109 7.22 13.94 4.18
CA ALA A 109 6.17 14.92 3.93
C ALA A 109 5.59 14.79 2.49
N SER A 110 6.38 14.26 1.53
CA SER A 110 5.89 13.98 0.18
C SER A 110 4.74 12.98 0.18
N GLY A 111 4.90 11.83 0.84
CA GLY A 111 3.85 10.80 0.96
C GLY A 111 2.64 11.29 1.76
N MET A 112 2.88 12.08 2.81
CA MET A 112 1.78 12.65 3.60
C MET A 112 0.98 13.69 2.81
N ALA A 113 1.65 14.56 2.05
CA ALA A 113 1.00 15.53 1.17
C ALA A 113 0.16 14.82 0.10
N GLY A 114 0.71 13.75 -0.52
CA GLY A 114 -0.04 12.92 -1.47
C GLY A 114 -1.28 12.28 -0.85
N THR A 115 -1.18 11.84 0.41
CA THR A 115 -2.33 11.24 1.14
C THR A 115 -3.43 12.27 1.41
N ILE A 116 -3.08 13.49 1.81
CA ILE A 116 -4.03 14.59 2.01
C ILE A 116 -4.67 14.99 0.68
N GLU A 117 -3.88 15.11 -0.38
CA GLU A 117 -4.38 15.51 -1.70
C GLU A 117 -5.31 14.44 -2.30
N ALA A 118 -4.98 13.15 -2.15
CA ALA A 118 -5.88 12.06 -2.53
C ALA A 118 -7.22 12.15 -1.79
N ALA A 119 -7.21 12.44 -0.49
CA ALA A 119 -8.43 12.65 0.29
C ALA A 119 -9.24 13.84 -0.25
N ARG A 120 -8.56 14.98 -0.55
CA ARG A 120 -9.21 16.17 -1.09
C ARG A 120 -9.92 15.92 -2.41
N VAL A 121 -9.28 15.17 -3.31
CA VAL A 121 -9.84 14.87 -4.63
C VAL A 121 -10.95 13.82 -4.54
N LEU A 122 -10.68 12.70 -3.83
CA LEU A 122 -11.60 11.57 -3.82
C LEU A 122 -12.82 11.78 -2.92
N SER A 123 -12.77 12.65 -1.93
CA SER A 123 -13.93 13.00 -1.07
C SER A 123 -15.10 13.58 -1.85
N GLN A 124 -14.89 14.05 -3.08
CA GLN A 124 -15.94 14.54 -3.99
C GLN A 124 -16.76 13.41 -4.63
N TYR A 125 -16.35 12.15 -4.47
CA TYR A 125 -16.99 10.98 -5.09
C TYR A 125 -17.50 10.00 -4.04
N LYS A 126 -18.45 9.16 -4.45
CA LYS A 126 -18.96 8.05 -3.63
C LYS A 126 -18.46 6.72 -4.19
N PHE A 127 -18.01 5.86 -3.30
CA PHE A 127 -17.49 4.54 -3.62
C PHE A 127 -18.30 3.44 -2.96
N ASP A 128 -18.19 2.22 -3.47
CA ASP A 128 -18.86 1.05 -2.88
C ASP A 128 -18.18 0.60 -1.58
N ASN A 129 -16.84 0.60 -1.54
CA ASN A 129 -16.00 0.30 -0.37
C ASN A 129 -15.48 1.59 0.26
N SER A 130 -15.08 1.52 1.52
CA SER A 130 -14.48 2.63 2.27
C SER A 130 -13.02 2.88 1.87
N ILE A 131 -12.59 4.14 2.00
CA ILE A 131 -11.18 4.54 1.86
C ILE A 131 -10.71 5.10 3.20
N ILE A 132 -9.53 4.70 3.64
CA ILE A 132 -8.83 5.29 4.78
C ILE A 132 -7.62 6.07 4.25
N TYR A 133 -7.55 7.34 4.59
CA TYR A 133 -6.39 8.20 4.42
C TYR A 133 -5.75 8.36 5.79
N VAL A 134 -4.45 8.05 5.92
CA VAL A 134 -3.84 8.04 7.24
C VAL A 134 -2.42 8.59 7.24
N GLY A 135 -2.14 9.48 8.19
CA GLY A 135 -0.80 9.82 8.60
C GLY A 135 -0.36 8.89 9.73
N LEU A 136 0.69 8.10 9.49
CA LEU A 136 1.25 7.16 10.45
C LEU A 136 2.46 7.78 11.15
N SER A 137 2.62 7.54 12.44
CA SER A 137 3.72 8.06 13.24
C SER A 137 4.67 6.94 13.67
N GLY A 138 5.94 7.29 13.90
CA GLY A 138 6.95 6.37 14.40
C GLY A 138 7.42 5.38 13.34
N GLU A 139 7.45 5.78 12.07
CA GLU A 139 8.08 5.02 11.00
C GLU A 139 9.54 4.80 11.31
N GLU A 140 10.24 5.89 11.54
CA GLU A 140 11.68 5.95 11.78
C GLU A 140 12.13 5.24 13.06
N GLN A 141 11.21 5.05 14.00
CA GLN A 141 11.47 4.37 15.27
C GLN A 141 10.97 2.93 15.29
N GLY A 142 10.61 2.36 14.13
CA GLY A 142 10.28 0.94 14.01
C GLY A 142 8.83 0.67 13.61
N LEU A 143 8.26 1.47 12.73
CA LEU A 143 6.94 1.25 12.11
C LEU A 143 5.80 1.23 13.14
N LEU A 144 5.91 2.03 14.21
CA LEU A 144 5.04 1.95 15.38
C LEU A 144 3.58 2.24 15.05
N GLY A 145 3.32 3.28 14.25
CA GLY A 145 1.97 3.66 13.85
C GLY A 145 1.30 2.59 12.98
N GLY A 146 2.04 2.00 12.05
CA GLY A 146 1.54 0.91 11.21
C GLY A 146 1.19 -0.34 12.04
N LYS A 147 2.05 -0.71 13.01
CA LYS A 147 1.78 -1.83 13.94
C LYS A 147 0.52 -1.59 14.77
N SER A 148 0.35 -0.36 15.26
CA SER A 148 -0.83 0.01 16.05
C SER A 148 -2.09 -0.03 15.19
N LEU A 149 -2.09 0.61 14.02
CA LEU A 149 -3.28 0.70 13.18
C LEU A 149 -3.70 -0.67 12.61
N ALA A 150 -2.76 -1.52 12.20
CA ALA A 150 -3.06 -2.86 11.71
C ALA A 150 -3.77 -3.71 12.79
N LYS A 151 -3.27 -3.68 14.01
CA LYS A 151 -3.90 -4.34 15.18
C LYS A 151 -5.25 -3.73 15.51
N TYR A 152 -5.35 -2.40 15.54
CA TYR A 152 -6.59 -1.68 15.78
C TYR A 152 -7.68 -2.09 14.77
N GLY A 153 -7.36 -2.09 13.48
CA GLY A 153 -8.29 -2.49 12.42
C GLY A 153 -8.79 -3.92 12.60
N LYS A 154 -7.90 -4.86 12.93
CA LYS A 154 -8.29 -6.26 13.24
C LYS A 154 -9.21 -6.34 14.46
N GLN A 155 -8.90 -5.63 15.54
CA GLN A 155 -9.74 -5.59 16.75
C GLN A 155 -11.12 -4.98 16.48
N LYS A 156 -11.22 -4.03 15.57
CA LYS A 156 -12.49 -3.43 15.11
C LYS A 156 -13.23 -4.28 14.07
N GLY A 157 -12.65 -5.40 13.64
CA GLY A 157 -13.24 -6.26 12.62
C GLY A 157 -13.27 -5.63 11.23
N TRP A 158 -12.33 -4.75 10.90
CA TRP A 158 -12.22 -4.15 9.58
C TRP A 158 -11.85 -5.19 8.53
N ASP A 159 -12.60 -5.23 7.42
CA ASP A 159 -12.23 -5.99 6.21
C ASP A 159 -11.25 -5.15 5.38
N MET A 160 -9.95 -5.29 5.68
CA MET A 160 -8.90 -4.50 5.03
C MET A 160 -8.47 -5.17 3.73
N ILE A 161 -8.79 -4.55 2.59
CA ILE A 161 -8.39 -5.00 1.24
C ILE A 161 -6.87 -4.90 1.08
N GLY A 162 -6.28 -3.82 1.59
CA GLY A 162 -4.85 -3.59 1.55
C GLY A 162 -4.46 -2.16 1.88
N ILE A 163 -3.14 -1.91 1.88
CA ILE A 163 -2.56 -0.58 2.09
C ILE A 163 -1.58 -0.23 0.97
N LEU A 164 -1.72 1.01 0.46
CA LEU A 164 -0.78 1.70 -0.41
C LEU A 164 0.05 2.65 0.46
N ASN A 165 1.24 2.22 0.87
CA ASN A 165 2.15 3.05 1.66
C ASN A 165 3.03 3.88 0.75
N ASN A 166 3.00 5.20 0.93
CA ASN A 166 3.79 6.15 0.18
C ASN A 166 4.90 6.65 1.07
N ASP A 167 6.12 6.24 0.76
CA ASP A 167 7.27 6.62 1.54
C ASP A 167 8.43 6.92 0.59
N MET A 168 8.64 8.23 0.46
CA MET A 168 9.39 9.01 -0.50
C MET A 168 8.83 8.92 -1.93
N ILE A 169 8.07 9.94 -2.31
CA ILE A 169 7.49 10.05 -3.66
C ILE A 169 7.83 11.38 -4.36
N GLY A 170 8.84 12.10 -3.87
CA GLY A 170 9.14 13.46 -4.35
C GLY A 170 10.52 13.65 -4.99
N ASN A 171 11.46 12.71 -4.90
CA ASN A 171 12.78 12.88 -5.47
C ASN A 171 12.89 12.25 -6.86
N ILE A 172 13.55 12.94 -7.79
CA ILE A 172 13.79 12.48 -9.16
C ILE A 172 15.27 12.31 -9.49
N GLU A 173 16.16 12.72 -8.60
CA GLU A 173 17.61 12.77 -8.85
C GLU A 173 18.35 11.85 -7.89
N GLY A 174 18.99 10.81 -8.42
CA GLY A 174 19.84 9.92 -7.64
C GLY A 174 21.22 10.54 -7.34
N VAL A 175 21.92 9.98 -6.35
CA VAL A 175 23.31 10.38 -6.04
C VAL A 175 24.30 10.08 -7.18
N ASP A 176 23.89 9.25 -8.13
CA ASP A 176 24.61 8.91 -9.36
C ASP A 176 24.37 9.94 -10.49
N GLY A 177 23.59 11.01 -10.23
CA GLY A 177 23.25 12.04 -11.18
C GLY A 177 22.16 11.65 -12.19
N VAL A 178 21.57 10.46 -12.07
CA VAL A 178 20.44 10.05 -12.90
C VAL A 178 19.19 10.82 -12.50
N ILE A 179 18.55 11.47 -13.49
CA ILE A 179 17.28 12.18 -13.32
C ILE A 179 16.19 11.36 -13.99
N ASP A 180 15.20 10.88 -13.22
CA ASP A 180 14.05 10.13 -13.71
C ASP A 180 12.76 10.60 -13.04
N ASN A 181 11.88 11.22 -13.82
CA ASN A 181 10.57 11.69 -13.41
C ASN A 181 9.41 10.86 -13.96
N ARG A 182 9.70 9.65 -14.44
CA ARG A 182 8.73 8.72 -15.05
C ARG A 182 8.67 7.38 -14.32
N SER A 183 9.82 6.84 -13.91
CA SER A 183 9.85 5.54 -13.22
C SER A 183 9.57 5.70 -11.74
N PHE A 184 8.93 4.69 -11.16
CA PHE A 184 8.76 4.54 -9.73
C PHE A 184 8.71 3.05 -9.37
N ARG A 185 8.98 2.71 -8.11
CA ARG A 185 9.05 1.34 -7.62
C ARG A 185 7.78 0.96 -6.87
N ILE A 186 7.33 -0.30 -7.06
CA ILE A 186 6.25 -0.93 -6.30
C ILE A 186 6.84 -2.16 -5.63
N PHE A 187 7.12 -2.05 -4.32
CA PHE A 187 7.56 -3.18 -3.50
C PHE A 187 6.38 -4.01 -3.07
N SER A 188 6.55 -5.33 -3.09
CA SER A 188 5.48 -6.27 -2.71
C SER A 188 6.05 -7.58 -2.21
N GLU A 189 5.41 -8.14 -1.20
CA GLU A 189 5.76 -9.43 -0.62
C GLU A 189 5.17 -10.60 -1.43
N PRO A 190 5.84 -11.76 -1.50
CA PRO A 190 5.29 -12.95 -2.17
C PRO A 190 4.10 -13.53 -1.37
N PHE A 191 4.32 -14.50 -0.51
CA PHE A 191 3.32 -15.04 0.40
C PHE A 191 3.55 -14.60 1.84
N PHE A 192 2.48 -14.39 2.60
CA PHE A 192 2.59 -14.19 4.05
C PHE A 192 3.01 -15.50 4.72
N PHE A 193 4.12 -15.49 5.44
CA PHE A 193 4.64 -16.66 6.16
C PHE A 193 3.66 -17.22 7.20
N ASN A 194 2.78 -16.39 7.75
CA ASN A 194 1.77 -16.71 8.75
C ASN A 194 0.35 -16.85 8.16
N SER A 195 0.18 -16.83 6.84
CA SER A 195 -1.14 -16.91 6.26
C SER A 195 -1.73 -18.32 6.37
N LYS A 196 -3.06 -18.39 6.46
CA LYS A 196 -3.83 -19.64 6.34
C LYS A 196 -3.58 -20.38 5.01
N TYR A 197 -2.98 -19.70 4.04
CA TYR A 197 -2.61 -20.20 2.71
C TYR A 197 -1.23 -20.85 2.66
N SER A 198 -0.51 -20.95 3.78
CA SER A 198 0.78 -21.62 3.86
C SER A 198 0.67 -23.16 3.71
N ASN A 199 -0.22 -23.62 2.85
CA ASN A 199 -0.15 -25.00 2.39
C ASN A 199 1.08 -25.14 1.49
N LYS A 200 2.21 -25.47 2.11
CA LYS A 200 3.54 -25.60 1.45
C LYS A 200 3.48 -26.50 0.23
N LEU A 201 2.55 -27.45 0.19
CA LEU A 201 2.37 -28.36 -0.94
C LEU A 201 1.81 -27.62 -2.17
N ASN A 202 0.77 -26.80 -1.98
CA ASN A 202 0.17 -26.04 -3.08
C ASN A 202 1.13 -24.98 -3.63
N MET A 203 1.95 -24.37 -2.79
CA MET A 203 2.99 -23.45 -3.25
C MET A 203 4.06 -24.17 -4.09
N ARG A 204 4.54 -25.31 -3.60
CA ARG A 204 5.59 -26.08 -4.27
C ARG A 204 5.13 -26.66 -5.63
N THR A 205 3.89 -27.11 -5.72
CA THR A 205 3.35 -27.75 -6.94
C THR A 205 2.63 -26.79 -7.87
N GLY A 206 2.06 -25.70 -7.34
CA GLY A 206 1.30 -24.71 -8.11
C GLY A 206 2.13 -23.53 -8.61
N GLY A 207 3.41 -23.41 -8.19
CA GLY A 207 4.28 -22.31 -8.60
C GLY A 207 3.80 -20.92 -8.13
N GLY A 208 2.99 -20.89 -7.06
CA GLY A 208 2.33 -19.66 -6.59
C GLY A 208 3.13 -18.83 -5.61
N GLU A 209 4.43 -19.08 -5.43
CA GLU A 209 5.29 -18.35 -4.48
C GLU A 209 5.33 -16.84 -4.72
N ASN A 210 5.01 -16.40 -5.95
CA ASN A 210 4.94 -14.99 -6.34
C ASN A 210 3.49 -14.48 -6.51
N ASP A 211 2.50 -15.15 -5.93
CA ASP A 211 1.08 -14.85 -6.16
C ASP A 211 0.27 -14.57 -4.88
N GLY A 212 0.95 -14.16 -3.81
CA GLY A 212 0.30 -13.68 -2.60
C GLY A 212 -0.46 -12.36 -2.79
N ASP A 213 -1.32 -12.02 -1.84
CA ASP A 213 -2.24 -10.88 -1.94
C ASP A 213 -1.52 -9.54 -2.13
N SER A 214 -0.38 -9.32 -1.47
CA SER A 214 0.46 -8.14 -1.67
C SER A 214 0.95 -8.03 -3.13
N ARG A 215 1.39 -9.16 -3.72
CA ARG A 215 1.84 -9.22 -5.11
C ARG A 215 0.71 -8.97 -6.10
N GLN A 216 -0.50 -9.46 -5.81
CA GLN A 216 -1.67 -9.19 -6.63
C GLN A 216 -2.11 -7.73 -6.55
N LEU A 217 -2.01 -7.10 -5.37
CA LEU A 217 -2.25 -5.67 -5.21
C LEU A 217 -1.25 -4.84 -6.05
N ALA A 218 0.04 -5.22 -6.03
CA ALA A 218 1.07 -4.57 -6.85
C ALA A 218 0.78 -4.71 -8.37
N ARG A 219 0.40 -5.90 -8.83
CA ARG A 219 -0.01 -6.12 -10.23
C ARG A 219 -1.24 -5.31 -10.60
N TYR A 220 -2.18 -5.16 -9.67
CA TYR A 220 -3.38 -4.35 -9.89
C TYR A 220 -3.02 -2.89 -10.11
N VAL A 221 -2.18 -2.30 -9.25
CA VAL A 221 -1.68 -0.92 -9.41
C VAL A 221 -0.89 -0.79 -10.72
N HIS A 222 0.01 -1.73 -11.02
CA HIS A 222 0.76 -1.74 -12.28
C HIS A 222 -0.17 -1.71 -13.51
N LYS A 223 -1.21 -2.56 -13.53
CA LYS A 223 -2.21 -2.60 -14.62
C LYS A 223 -2.93 -1.25 -14.78
N ILE A 224 -3.33 -0.64 -13.66
CA ILE A 224 -4.00 0.67 -13.65
C ILE A 224 -3.09 1.75 -14.24
N VAL A 225 -1.84 1.81 -13.81
CA VAL A 225 -0.87 2.78 -14.31
C VAL A 225 -0.65 2.61 -15.81
N LYS A 226 -0.42 1.39 -16.28
CA LYS A 226 -0.26 1.13 -17.73
C LYS A 226 -1.47 1.52 -18.57
N LYS A 227 -2.68 1.48 -17.99
CA LYS A 227 -3.91 1.84 -18.68
C LYS A 227 -4.19 3.34 -18.67
N TYR A 228 -4.01 4.02 -17.53
CA TYR A 228 -4.48 5.39 -17.32
C TYR A 228 -3.37 6.43 -17.29
N MET A 229 -2.12 6.03 -17.05
CA MET A 229 -0.93 6.88 -16.98
C MET A 229 0.24 6.22 -17.75
N PRO A 230 0.06 5.94 -19.05
CA PRO A 230 1.02 5.14 -19.85
C PRO A 230 2.40 5.80 -19.98
N GLU A 231 2.50 7.12 -19.69
CA GLU A 231 3.75 7.86 -19.65
C GLU A 231 4.64 7.47 -18.46
N LEU A 232 4.08 6.82 -17.43
CA LEU A 232 4.83 6.35 -16.27
C LEU A 232 5.34 4.91 -16.46
N ASN A 233 6.46 4.62 -15.81
CA ASN A 233 7.09 3.31 -15.83
C ASN A 233 7.10 2.70 -14.40
N PRO A 234 6.05 1.96 -14.00
CA PRO A 234 6.01 1.25 -12.73
C PRO A 234 6.97 0.06 -12.75
N ILE A 235 7.96 0.06 -11.87
CA ILE A 235 8.94 -1.02 -11.68
C ILE A 235 8.46 -1.90 -10.53
N MET A 236 8.04 -3.12 -10.84
CA MET A 236 7.66 -4.09 -9.81
C MET A 236 8.90 -4.69 -9.16
N ILE A 237 9.05 -4.46 -7.86
CA ILE A 237 10.15 -5.02 -7.05
C ILE A 237 9.60 -6.21 -6.25
N TYR A 238 10.07 -7.41 -6.59
CA TYR A 238 9.64 -8.66 -5.99
C TYR A 238 10.36 -8.92 -4.65
N ARG A 239 10.21 -7.97 -3.74
CA ARG A 239 10.77 -7.96 -2.40
C ARG A 239 9.90 -7.09 -1.50
N LEU A 240 9.79 -7.47 -0.22
CA LEU A 240 9.01 -6.72 0.77
C LEU A 240 9.41 -5.24 0.81
N ASP A 241 10.72 -4.94 0.88
CA ASP A 241 11.29 -3.58 0.85
C ASP A 241 12.76 -3.63 0.41
N ARG A 242 13.47 -2.51 0.49
CA ARG A 242 14.92 -2.38 0.33
C ARG A 242 15.66 -3.24 1.36
N PHE A 243 16.90 -3.58 1.11
CA PHE A 243 17.72 -4.36 2.04
C PHE A 243 17.91 -3.64 3.39
N GLY A 244 17.54 -4.32 4.49
CA GLY A 244 17.69 -3.79 5.84
C GLY A 244 16.80 -2.58 6.15
N ARG A 245 15.80 -2.32 5.30
CA ARG A 245 14.87 -1.19 5.41
C ARG A 245 13.43 -1.69 5.50
N GLY A 246 12.51 -0.80 5.78
CA GLY A 246 11.09 -1.09 5.87
C GLY A 246 10.22 0.11 5.49
N GLY A 247 8.94 -0.01 5.67
CA GLY A 247 7.92 1.01 5.53
C GLY A 247 6.62 0.52 6.17
N HIS A 248 5.68 1.40 6.38
CA HIS A 248 4.44 1.08 7.11
C HIS A 248 3.52 0.04 6.44
N HIS A 249 3.78 -0.39 5.20
CA HIS A 249 3.10 -1.55 4.60
C HIS A 249 3.44 -2.86 5.31
N ARG A 250 4.68 -3.01 5.80
CA ARG A 250 5.18 -4.24 6.43
C ARG A 250 4.34 -4.69 7.63
N PRO A 251 3.99 -3.86 8.64
CA PRO A 251 3.13 -4.28 9.74
C PRO A 251 1.77 -4.84 9.31
N PHE A 252 1.23 -4.35 8.20
CA PHE A 252 -0.02 -4.91 7.64
C PHE A 252 0.23 -6.28 7.03
N ASN A 253 1.32 -6.46 6.29
CA ASN A 253 1.73 -7.77 5.77
C ASN A 253 1.97 -8.78 6.89
N ASP A 254 2.63 -8.37 7.99
CA ASP A 254 2.84 -9.22 9.18
C ASP A 254 1.51 -9.68 9.80
N GLU A 255 0.44 -8.88 9.67
CA GLU A 255 -0.92 -9.20 10.12
C GLU A 255 -1.78 -9.92 9.04
N GLY A 256 -1.19 -10.28 7.89
CA GLY A 256 -1.86 -10.97 6.78
C GLY A 256 -2.75 -10.07 5.92
N ILE A 257 -2.48 -8.76 5.89
CA ILE A 257 -3.19 -7.76 5.08
C ILE A 257 -2.27 -7.35 3.93
N ALA A 258 -2.80 -7.31 2.71
CA ALA A 258 -2.01 -6.92 1.53
C ALA A 258 -1.42 -5.51 1.68
N GLY A 259 -0.11 -5.39 1.74
CA GLY A 259 0.59 -4.11 1.78
C GLY A 259 1.60 -3.97 0.65
N ILE A 260 1.65 -2.81 0.03
CA ILE A 260 2.67 -2.44 -0.95
C ILE A 260 3.26 -1.09 -0.60
N ARG A 261 4.52 -0.87 -1.00
CA ARG A 261 5.15 0.45 -0.94
C ARG A 261 5.29 1.02 -2.34
N ILE A 262 4.82 2.24 -2.52
CA ILE A 262 5.02 3.06 -3.71
C ILE A 262 6.12 4.06 -3.38
N MET A 263 7.18 4.09 -4.21
CA MET A 263 8.38 4.85 -3.93
C MET A 263 9.04 5.35 -5.22
N GLU A 264 9.71 6.47 -5.14
CA GLU A 264 10.57 6.98 -6.21
C GLU A 264 11.59 5.95 -6.70
N ALA A 265 12.02 6.05 -7.99
CA ALA A 265 12.93 5.07 -8.58
C ALA A 265 14.37 5.22 -8.08
N HIS A 266 14.85 6.45 -7.95
CA HIS A 266 16.22 6.78 -7.55
C HIS A 266 16.21 7.52 -6.22
N GLU A 267 16.97 7.01 -5.25
CA GLU A 267 17.11 7.62 -3.93
C GLU A 267 18.31 8.58 -3.91
N ASN A 268 18.18 9.70 -3.20
CA ASN A 268 19.28 10.60 -2.95
C ASN A 268 19.75 10.49 -1.49
N TYR A 269 20.80 9.71 -1.28
CA TYR A 269 21.33 9.42 0.07
C TYR A 269 22.01 10.62 0.72
N ASN A 270 22.30 11.71 -0.01
CA ASN A 270 22.79 12.96 0.58
C ASN A 270 21.65 13.72 1.26
N ARG A 271 20.42 13.55 0.80
CA ARG A 271 19.22 14.18 1.34
C ARG A 271 18.58 13.36 2.46
N GLN A 272 18.37 12.07 2.22
CA GLN A 272 17.69 11.19 3.16
C GLN A 272 18.48 10.97 4.45
N HIS A 273 17.83 11.11 5.61
CA HIS A 273 18.38 10.83 6.95
C HIS A 273 19.69 11.57 7.27
N ASN A 274 19.86 12.78 6.77
CA ASN A 274 21.05 13.58 6.99
C ASN A 274 20.72 14.88 7.75
N ASP A 275 21.72 15.34 8.54
CA ASP A 275 21.71 16.67 9.09
C ASP A 275 21.82 17.70 7.96
N ILE A 276 21.14 18.84 8.13
CA ILE A 276 21.20 19.94 7.17
C ILE A 276 22.59 20.56 7.24
N ARG A 277 23.38 20.41 6.17
CA ARG A 277 24.73 20.99 6.07
C ARG A 277 25.17 21.07 4.60
N THR A 278 26.18 21.89 4.38
CA THR A 278 26.95 21.87 3.13
C THR A 278 28.37 21.40 3.45
N GLU A 279 28.84 20.37 2.77
CA GLU A 279 30.16 19.81 2.98
C GLU A 279 30.81 19.52 1.64
N ASN A 280 32.01 20.06 1.38
CA ASN A 280 32.73 19.94 0.12
C ASN A 280 31.90 20.30 -1.12
N GLY A 281 31.01 21.30 -1.02
CA GLY A 281 30.13 21.75 -2.10
C GLY A 281 28.89 20.87 -2.31
N VAL A 282 28.69 19.83 -1.50
CA VAL A 282 27.50 18.97 -1.53
C VAL A 282 26.52 19.42 -0.45
N GLU A 283 25.27 19.59 -0.84
CA GLU A 283 24.16 19.88 0.09
C GLU A 283 23.58 18.59 0.66
N TYR A 284 23.47 18.53 1.98
CA TYR A 284 22.89 17.43 2.74
C TYR A 284 21.63 17.88 3.45
N GLY A 285 20.76 16.91 3.74
CA GLY A 285 19.52 17.11 4.47
C GLY A 285 18.27 17.07 3.59
N ASP A 286 17.19 16.62 4.18
CA ASP A 286 15.90 16.45 3.48
C ASP A 286 15.07 17.73 3.54
N VAL A 287 15.39 18.66 2.65
CA VAL A 287 14.77 19.98 2.54
C VAL A 287 13.90 20.11 1.29
N ILE A 288 13.02 21.11 1.30
CA ILE A 288 11.98 21.31 0.28
C ILE A 288 12.54 21.50 -1.14
N SER A 289 13.75 22.04 -1.28
CA SER A 289 14.42 22.22 -2.59
C SER A 289 14.74 20.89 -3.28
N GLY A 290 14.82 19.79 -2.52
CA GLY A 290 15.03 18.44 -3.06
C GLY A 290 13.76 17.78 -3.60
N VAL A 291 12.58 18.38 -3.43
CA VAL A 291 11.29 17.80 -3.82
C VAL A 291 10.84 18.31 -5.17
N ASN A 292 10.58 17.40 -6.10
CA ASN A 292 9.92 17.67 -7.36
C ASN A 292 8.40 17.50 -7.22
N PHE A 293 7.68 18.61 -7.10
CA PHE A 293 6.23 18.60 -6.89
C PHE A 293 5.44 17.99 -8.05
N ASN A 294 5.93 18.16 -9.30
CA ASN A 294 5.26 17.56 -10.46
C ASN A 294 5.35 16.03 -10.43
N TYR A 295 6.47 15.49 -10.01
CA TYR A 295 6.63 14.05 -9.84
C TYR A 295 5.80 13.53 -8.66
N ALA A 296 5.84 14.20 -7.52
CA ALA A 296 5.00 13.87 -6.38
C ALA A 296 3.50 13.88 -6.74
N ALA A 297 3.05 14.85 -7.53
CA ALA A 297 1.68 14.90 -8.03
C ALA A 297 1.33 13.71 -8.95
N LYS A 298 2.25 13.26 -9.81
CA LYS A 298 2.05 12.06 -10.64
C LYS A 298 1.88 10.81 -9.77
N LEU A 299 2.75 10.60 -8.77
CA LEU A 299 2.63 9.44 -7.88
C LEU A 299 1.40 9.53 -6.96
N THR A 300 0.99 10.74 -6.57
CA THR A 300 -0.29 10.96 -5.90
C THR A 300 -1.47 10.54 -6.80
N ALA A 301 -1.44 10.88 -8.09
CA ALA A 301 -2.47 10.47 -9.05
C ALA A 301 -2.50 8.93 -9.24
N VAL A 302 -1.33 8.26 -9.30
CA VAL A 302 -1.25 6.79 -9.29
C VAL A 302 -2.03 6.19 -8.12
N ASN A 303 -1.81 6.73 -6.91
CA ASN A 303 -2.51 6.30 -5.70
C ASN A 303 -4.01 6.59 -5.77
N ALA A 304 -4.40 7.81 -6.12
CA ALA A 304 -5.79 8.23 -6.18
C ALA A 304 -6.61 7.39 -7.17
N ILE A 305 -6.08 7.13 -8.38
CA ILE A 305 -6.76 6.27 -9.36
C ILE A 305 -6.85 4.83 -8.84
N SER A 306 -5.78 4.32 -8.23
CA SER A 306 -5.78 2.96 -7.67
C SER A 306 -6.79 2.80 -6.54
N LEU A 307 -6.86 3.78 -5.63
CA LEU A 307 -7.86 3.81 -4.56
C LEU A 307 -9.28 3.85 -5.12
N ALA A 308 -9.56 4.74 -6.09
CA ALA A 308 -10.87 4.87 -6.70
C ALA A 308 -11.33 3.57 -7.38
N MET A 309 -10.44 2.90 -8.10
CA MET A 309 -10.71 1.63 -8.78
C MET A 309 -10.97 0.51 -7.78
N ILE A 310 -10.14 0.39 -6.73
CA ILE A 310 -10.31 -0.63 -5.68
C ILE A 310 -11.56 -0.34 -4.84
N ALA A 311 -11.79 0.92 -4.48
CA ALA A 311 -12.97 1.30 -3.70
C ALA A 311 -14.29 1.12 -4.48
N SER A 312 -14.25 1.10 -5.82
CA SER A 312 -15.40 0.81 -6.68
C SER A 312 -15.51 -0.68 -7.06
N SER A 313 -14.55 -1.51 -6.70
CA SER A 313 -14.48 -2.91 -7.12
C SER A 313 -15.40 -3.82 -6.29
N PRO A 314 -15.93 -4.90 -6.89
CA PRO A 314 -16.65 -5.94 -6.16
C PRO A 314 -15.71 -6.78 -5.28
N LYS A 315 -16.28 -7.66 -4.46
CA LYS A 315 -15.50 -8.66 -3.73
C LYS A 315 -14.87 -9.68 -4.69
N PRO A 316 -13.61 -10.11 -4.47
CA PRO A 316 -13.00 -11.18 -5.29
C PRO A 316 -13.64 -12.55 -5.03
N PRO A 317 -13.58 -13.48 -5.99
CA PRO A 317 -14.03 -14.85 -5.78
C PRO A 317 -13.19 -15.54 -4.69
N LYS A 318 -13.79 -16.55 -4.02
CA LYS A 318 -13.16 -17.29 -2.92
C LYS A 318 -13.02 -18.76 -3.26
N ASN A 319 -12.15 -19.45 -2.52
CA ASN A 319 -11.97 -20.89 -2.60
C ASN A 319 -11.78 -21.41 -4.04
N ILE A 320 -11.02 -20.64 -4.83
CA ILE A 320 -10.75 -20.98 -6.23
C ILE A 320 -9.96 -22.30 -6.25
N LYS A 321 -10.48 -23.25 -7.02
CA LYS A 321 -9.82 -24.53 -7.30
C LYS A 321 -9.57 -24.65 -8.80
N ILE A 322 -8.45 -25.28 -9.15
CA ILE A 322 -8.03 -25.50 -10.52
C ILE A 322 -7.96 -27.00 -10.81
N GLY A 323 -8.43 -27.40 -11.98
CA GLY A 323 -8.44 -28.77 -12.49
C GLY A 323 -8.01 -28.83 -13.95
N GLY A 324 -8.10 -30.03 -14.56
CA GLY A 324 -7.61 -30.25 -15.92
C GLY A 324 -6.20 -30.86 -15.94
N ILE A 325 -5.81 -31.51 -14.85
CA ILE A 325 -4.57 -32.26 -14.73
C ILE A 325 -4.61 -33.39 -15.79
N VAL A 326 -3.60 -33.45 -16.66
CA VAL A 326 -3.47 -34.34 -17.82
C VAL A 326 -4.56 -34.16 -18.91
N GLU A 327 -5.13 -32.94 -18.98
CA GLU A 327 -6.08 -32.56 -20.02
C GLU A 327 -5.55 -31.38 -20.85
N PRO A 328 -6.04 -31.20 -22.10
CA PRO A 328 -5.63 -30.07 -22.95
C PRO A 328 -6.36 -28.76 -22.59
N SER A 329 -7.03 -28.70 -21.44
CA SER A 329 -7.86 -27.57 -20.99
C SER A 329 -7.76 -27.40 -19.50
N VAL A 330 -7.90 -26.16 -19.03
CA VAL A 330 -7.91 -25.82 -17.59
C VAL A 330 -9.34 -25.64 -17.12
N LYS A 331 -9.67 -26.23 -16.00
CA LYS A 331 -10.99 -26.12 -15.35
C LYS A 331 -10.89 -25.32 -14.08
N PHE A 332 -11.90 -24.49 -13.80
CA PHE A 332 -11.98 -23.66 -12.60
C PHE A 332 -13.30 -23.89 -11.88
N LYS A 333 -13.26 -23.86 -10.55
CA LYS A 333 -14.43 -23.79 -9.67
C LYS A 333 -14.12 -22.79 -8.55
N TRP A 334 -15.10 -21.99 -8.15
CA TRP A 334 -14.94 -21.00 -7.07
C TRP A 334 -16.25 -20.75 -6.34
N ASP A 335 -16.15 -20.17 -5.15
CA ASP A 335 -17.32 -19.69 -4.44
C ASP A 335 -17.63 -18.26 -4.89
N ARG A 336 -18.88 -18.04 -5.28
CA ARG A 336 -19.38 -16.71 -5.60
C ARG A 336 -19.39 -15.84 -4.34
N PRO A 337 -18.82 -14.62 -4.38
CA PRO A 337 -18.93 -13.70 -3.26
C PRO A 337 -20.37 -13.26 -3.02
N ASP A 338 -20.70 -12.96 -1.76
CA ASP A 338 -21.95 -12.27 -1.41
C ASP A 338 -21.84 -10.79 -1.81
N ASP A 339 -22.06 -10.55 -3.11
CA ASP A 339 -22.02 -9.24 -3.75
C ASP A 339 -22.92 -9.25 -5.00
N SER A 340 -24.12 -8.68 -4.87
CA SER A 340 -25.13 -8.65 -5.94
C SER A 340 -24.74 -7.76 -7.14
N SER A 341 -23.67 -6.97 -7.07
CA SER A 341 -23.21 -6.16 -8.20
C SER A 341 -22.40 -6.95 -9.23
N ILE A 342 -21.98 -8.18 -8.89
CA ILE A 342 -21.19 -9.02 -9.79
C ILE A 342 -22.06 -9.48 -10.95
N VAL A 343 -21.60 -9.23 -12.16
CA VAL A 343 -22.23 -9.61 -13.42
C VAL A 343 -21.38 -10.57 -14.24
N GLY A 344 -20.17 -10.87 -13.80
CA GLY A 344 -19.27 -11.79 -14.48
C GLY A 344 -17.90 -11.87 -13.80
N TYR A 345 -17.04 -12.60 -14.45
CA TYR A 345 -15.67 -12.82 -13.97
C TYR A 345 -14.69 -12.62 -15.11
N LYS A 346 -13.41 -12.48 -14.75
CA LYS A 346 -12.31 -12.44 -15.69
C LYS A 346 -11.25 -13.42 -15.27
N ILE A 347 -11.02 -14.43 -16.13
CA ILE A 347 -9.96 -15.41 -15.96
C ILE A 347 -8.69 -14.80 -16.51
N TYR A 348 -7.63 -14.84 -15.71
CA TYR A 348 -6.30 -14.38 -16.06
C TYR A 348 -5.34 -15.55 -16.15
N TRP A 349 -4.38 -15.47 -17.08
CA TRP A 349 -3.25 -16.38 -17.11
C TRP A 349 -2.00 -15.67 -17.63
N ARG A 350 -0.87 -16.15 -17.17
CA ARG A 350 0.45 -15.63 -17.53
C ARG A 350 1.44 -16.80 -17.63
N GLU A 351 2.50 -16.61 -18.39
CA GLU A 351 3.65 -17.51 -18.35
C GLU A 351 4.25 -17.53 -16.93
N THR A 352 4.85 -18.65 -16.54
CA THR A 352 5.35 -18.86 -15.18
C THR A 352 6.45 -17.87 -14.79
N THR A 353 7.15 -17.29 -15.78
CA THR A 353 8.19 -16.29 -15.60
C THR A 353 7.72 -14.84 -15.78
N SER A 354 6.50 -14.62 -16.27
CA SER A 354 5.96 -13.26 -16.43
C SER A 354 5.66 -12.59 -15.09
N SER A 355 6.02 -11.33 -14.98
CA SER A 355 5.77 -10.52 -13.78
C SER A 355 4.32 -10.04 -13.66
N THR A 356 3.61 -9.92 -14.79
CA THR A 356 2.25 -9.40 -14.90
C THR A 356 1.34 -10.42 -15.60
N TRP A 357 0.04 -10.18 -15.57
CA TRP A 357 -0.93 -11.00 -16.30
C TRP A 357 -0.87 -10.73 -17.80
N ASP A 358 -0.48 -11.73 -18.58
CA ASP A 358 -0.27 -11.61 -20.04
C ASP A 358 -1.58 -11.69 -20.80
N ASN A 359 -2.49 -12.53 -20.33
CA ASN A 359 -3.73 -12.86 -21.01
C ASN A 359 -4.92 -12.77 -20.07
N SER A 360 -6.11 -12.56 -20.66
CA SER A 360 -7.36 -12.61 -19.89
C SER A 360 -8.55 -12.94 -20.79
N ARG A 361 -9.60 -13.50 -20.17
CA ARG A 361 -10.89 -13.78 -20.81
C ARG A 361 -12.03 -13.40 -19.88
N THR A 362 -12.91 -12.53 -20.34
CA THR A 362 -14.15 -12.17 -19.64
C THR A 362 -15.19 -13.28 -19.89
N ILE A 363 -15.92 -13.65 -18.84
CA ILE A 363 -16.97 -14.65 -18.83
C ILE A 363 -18.18 -14.13 -18.06
N ASP A 364 -19.33 -14.72 -18.30
CA ASP A 364 -20.58 -14.39 -17.61
C ASP A 364 -20.54 -14.78 -16.13
N ASP A 365 -21.60 -14.43 -15.39
CA ASP A 365 -21.77 -14.78 -13.98
C ASP A 365 -21.98 -16.28 -13.81
N THR A 366 -20.94 -16.96 -13.39
CA THR A 366 -20.88 -18.41 -13.13
C THR A 366 -19.96 -18.70 -11.96
N ASN A 367 -19.96 -19.91 -11.44
CA ASN A 367 -19.04 -20.37 -10.41
C ASN A 367 -18.08 -21.47 -10.91
N SER A 368 -18.08 -21.74 -12.21
CA SER A 368 -17.16 -22.66 -12.86
C SER A 368 -16.92 -22.27 -14.32
N PHE A 369 -15.75 -22.64 -14.85
CA PHE A 369 -15.41 -22.35 -16.25
C PHE A 369 -14.33 -23.33 -16.74
N THR A 370 -14.41 -23.70 -18.04
CA THR A 370 -13.34 -24.43 -18.71
C THR A 370 -12.69 -23.57 -19.77
N LEU A 371 -11.39 -23.37 -19.64
CA LEU A 371 -10.56 -22.65 -20.59
C LEU A 371 -9.94 -23.66 -21.55
N ASN A 372 -10.58 -23.83 -22.70
CA ASN A 372 -10.19 -24.84 -23.69
C ASN A 372 -8.90 -24.50 -24.42
N GLY A 373 -8.07 -25.49 -24.69
CA GLY A 373 -6.85 -25.36 -25.46
C GLY A 373 -5.67 -24.73 -24.70
N ILE A 374 -5.79 -24.53 -23.38
CA ILE A 374 -4.74 -24.02 -22.52
C ILE A 374 -4.30 -25.14 -21.55
N VAL A 375 -3.04 -25.53 -21.63
CA VAL A 375 -2.46 -26.58 -20.76
C VAL A 375 -2.08 -25.97 -19.43
N ILE A 376 -2.55 -26.61 -18.35
CA ILE A 376 -2.38 -26.09 -16.98
C ILE A 376 -0.91 -25.90 -16.59
N ASP A 377 -0.02 -26.79 -17.05
CA ASP A 377 1.39 -26.85 -16.62
C ASP A 377 2.23 -25.68 -17.16
N ASN A 378 1.76 -25.01 -18.22
CA ASN A 378 2.53 -23.93 -18.87
C ASN A 378 2.27 -22.55 -18.29
N PHE A 379 1.21 -22.39 -17.47
CA PHE A 379 0.76 -21.05 -17.06
C PHE A 379 0.41 -21.01 -15.58
N ILE A 380 0.37 -19.80 -15.06
CA ILE A 380 -0.17 -19.44 -13.76
C ILE A 380 -1.50 -18.71 -13.98
N PHE A 381 -2.49 -18.99 -13.13
CA PHE A 381 -3.87 -18.53 -13.31
C PHE A 381 -4.38 -17.73 -12.13
N GLY A 382 -5.37 -16.87 -12.39
CA GLY A 382 -6.11 -16.14 -11.38
C GLY A 382 -7.48 -15.70 -11.88
N ILE A 383 -8.36 -15.31 -10.97
CA ILE A 383 -9.73 -14.89 -11.29
C ILE A 383 -10.05 -13.59 -10.58
N SER A 384 -10.66 -12.65 -11.28
CA SER A 384 -11.30 -11.46 -10.68
C SER A 384 -12.82 -11.48 -10.93
N SER A 385 -13.56 -10.86 -10.01
CA SER A 385 -14.97 -10.53 -10.20
C SER A 385 -15.11 -9.22 -10.95
N VAL A 386 -16.17 -9.07 -11.75
CA VAL A 386 -16.48 -7.85 -12.50
C VAL A 386 -17.88 -7.39 -12.13
N ASN A 387 -18.06 -6.09 -11.83
CA ASN A 387 -19.37 -5.54 -11.56
C ASN A 387 -20.00 -4.90 -12.81
N SER A 388 -21.30 -4.52 -12.70
CA SER A 388 -22.06 -3.92 -13.81
C SER A 388 -21.50 -2.58 -14.34
N LYS A 389 -20.64 -1.92 -13.57
CA LYS A 389 -19.94 -0.68 -13.98
C LYS A 389 -18.58 -0.98 -14.64
N GLY A 390 -18.19 -2.25 -14.76
CA GLY A 390 -16.93 -2.67 -15.35
C GLY A 390 -15.71 -2.59 -14.42
N PHE A 391 -15.90 -2.34 -13.11
CA PHE A 391 -14.81 -2.42 -12.14
C PHE A 391 -14.50 -3.88 -11.82
N GLU A 392 -13.21 -4.17 -11.72
CA GLU A 392 -12.70 -5.50 -11.42
C GLU A 392 -12.14 -5.56 -9.99
N SER A 393 -12.34 -6.69 -9.32
CA SER A 393 -11.63 -6.96 -8.06
C SER A 393 -10.13 -7.18 -8.31
N ILE A 394 -9.34 -7.12 -7.24
CA ILE A 394 -7.98 -7.67 -7.27
C ILE A 394 -8.08 -9.15 -7.64
N VAL A 395 -7.14 -9.63 -8.45
CA VAL A 395 -7.12 -11.03 -8.89
C VAL A 395 -6.85 -11.93 -7.69
N ALA A 396 -7.70 -12.94 -7.52
CA ALA A 396 -7.51 -13.98 -6.52
C ALA A 396 -6.82 -15.19 -7.15
N PHE A 397 -5.87 -15.76 -6.42
CA PHE A 397 -5.07 -16.91 -6.86
C PHE A 397 -5.74 -18.24 -6.43
N PRO A 398 -5.66 -19.32 -7.26
CA PRO A 398 -6.18 -20.64 -6.89
C PRO A 398 -5.53 -21.21 -5.63
N GLN A 399 -6.34 -21.74 -4.72
CA GLN A 399 -5.92 -22.20 -3.40
C GLN A 399 -5.86 -23.74 -3.31
N GLY A 400 -6.27 -24.43 -4.35
CA GLY A 400 -6.28 -25.89 -4.37
C GLY A 400 -6.57 -26.45 -5.74
N THR A 401 -6.42 -27.77 -5.85
CA THR A 401 -6.74 -28.52 -7.06
C THR A 401 -7.98 -29.38 -6.85
N PHE A 402 -8.62 -29.77 -7.94
CA PHE A 402 -9.65 -30.81 -7.94
C PHE A 402 -9.42 -31.77 -9.12
N ARG A 403 -9.90 -32.99 -8.98
CA ARG A 403 -10.05 -33.97 -10.08
C ARG A 403 -11.53 -34.20 -10.30
N ASP A 404 -11.94 -34.31 -11.56
CA ASP A 404 -13.32 -34.72 -11.91
C ASP A 404 -13.52 -36.20 -11.62
#